data_6ef3d3d6cbedc59516844226ed13dd9a
#
_entry.id   6ef3d3d6cbedc59516844226ed13dd9a
#
_cell.length_a   1.000
_cell.length_b   1.000
_cell.length_c   1.000
_cell.angle_alpha   90.00
_cell.angle_beta   90.00
_cell.angle_gamma   90.00
#
_symmetry.space_group_name_H-M   'P 1'
#
loop_
_entity.id
_entity.type
_entity.pdbx_description
1 polymer ?
#
loop_
_entity_poly.entity_id
_entity_poly.type
_entity_poly.pdbx_seq_one_letter_code
_entity_poly.pdbx_strand_id
1 'polypeptide(L)'
;MAPGILGSPIHTHSREDELSYVVYGTVQAQVGEQVITAGPRDVIWKPRGVPHAFWNPGPERALILELIIPGGFERYFRELTALAQESNGPPDRSRMFDLQQRYGLDMDPSSIPTLMRRHNLRQPRM
;
A
#
# COMPACT_ATOMS: atom_id res chain seq x y z
N MET A 1 9.45 -2.39 -7.05
CA MET A 1 9.50 -1.23 -6.13
C MET A 1 10.93 -0.72 -6.02
N ALA A 2 11.15 0.55 -6.36
CA ALA A 2 12.48 1.14 -6.32
C ALA A 2 12.98 1.33 -4.88
N PRO A 3 14.30 1.42 -4.65
CA PRO A 3 14.85 1.65 -3.32
C PRO A 3 14.41 2.98 -2.70
N GLY A 4 14.12 2.95 -1.41
CA GLY A 4 13.73 4.14 -0.64
C GLY A 4 12.36 4.70 -0.98
N ILE A 5 11.47 3.88 -1.54
CA ILE A 5 10.14 4.31 -1.95
C ILE A 5 9.09 3.80 -0.97
N LEU A 6 8.22 4.71 -0.54
CA LEU A 6 7.00 4.37 0.19
C LEU A 6 6.00 3.74 -0.78
N GLY A 7 5.54 2.54 -0.49
CA GLY A 7 4.57 1.82 -1.32
C GLY A 7 3.14 2.29 -1.11
N SER A 8 2.79 2.61 0.12
CA SER A 8 1.45 3.09 0.45
C SER A 8 1.46 3.94 1.72
N PRO A 9 0.49 4.87 1.90
CA PRO A 9 0.19 5.42 3.22
C PRO A 9 -0.36 4.34 4.14
N ILE A 10 -0.49 4.63 5.42
CA ILE A 10 -1.24 3.74 6.31
C ILE A 10 -2.67 3.64 5.82
N HIS A 11 -3.16 2.43 5.68
CA HIS A 11 -4.52 2.14 5.24
C HIS A 11 -5.03 0.86 5.88
N THR A 12 -6.36 0.72 5.88
CA THR A 12 -7.03 -0.42 6.50
C THR A 12 -8.06 -0.97 5.53
N HIS A 13 -8.02 -2.28 5.31
CA HIS A 13 -9.07 -3.01 4.59
C HIS A 13 -10.05 -3.61 5.60
N SER A 14 -11.31 -3.25 5.50
CA SER A 14 -12.33 -3.79 6.42
C SER A 14 -12.86 -5.17 5.99
N ARG A 15 -12.62 -5.57 4.73
CA ARG A 15 -13.24 -6.76 4.13
C ARG A 15 -12.24 -7.81 3.65
N GLU A 16 -10.98 -7.46 3.51
CA GLU A 16 -9.97 -8.34 2.93
C GLU A 16 -8.78 -8.53 3.86
N ASP A 17 -8.25 -9.74 3.84
CA ASP A 17 -6.91 -10.03 4.34
C ASP A 17 -5.91 -9.87 3.20
N GLU A 18 -4.69 -9.46 3.50
CA GLU A 18 -3.62 -9.35 2.54
C GLU A 18 -2.38 -10.12 2.96
N LEU A 19 -1.68 -10.67 1.99
CA LEU A 19 -0.40 -11.34 2.15
C LEU A 19 0.57 -10.77 1.13
N SER A 20 1.72 -10.29 1.60
CA SER A 20 2.82 -9.90 0.72
C SER A 20 3.87 -11.00 0.71
N TYR A 21 4.06 -11.67 -0.42
CA TYR A 21 5.16 -12.61 -0.63
C TYR A 21 6.32 -11.88 -1.28
N VAL A 22 7.49 -11.90 -0.65
CA VAL A 22 8.68 -11.23 -1.19
C VAL A 22 9.35 -12.14 -2.21
N VAL A 23 9.39 -11.72 -3.47
CA VAL A 23 10.02 -12.47 -4.57
C VAL A 23 11.52 -12.21 -4.57
N TYR A 24 11.93 -10.93 -4.52
CA TYR A 24 13.33 -10.54 -4.33
C TYR A 24 13.42 -9.17 -3.65
N GLY A 25 14.61 -8.87 -3.13
CA GLY A 25 14.87 -7.63 -2.39
C GLY A 25 14.41 -7.70 -0.94
N THR A 26 14.40 -6.56 -0.29
CA THR A 26 13.96 -6.40 1.09
C THR A 26 12.77 -5.46 1.15
N VAL A 27 11.76 -5.84 1.90
CA VAL A 27 10.55 -5.02 2.12
C VAL A 27 10.35 -4.84 3.61
N GLN A 28 10.00 -3.64 4.02
CA GLN A 28 9.52 -3.39 5.37
C GLN A 28 8.04 -3.01 5.33
N ALA A 29 7.34 -3.39 6.38
CA ALA A 29 5.94 -3.05 6.57
C ALA A 29 5.69 -2.66 8.02
N GLN A 30 4.81 -1.69 8.22
CA GLN A 30 4.21 -1.45 9.52
C GLN A 30 2.84 -2.12 9.51
N VAL A 31 2.62 -3.04 10.44
CA VAL A 31 1.35 -3.75 10.61
C VAL A 31 0.89 -3.49 12.04
N GLY A 32 -0.18 -2.75 12.20
CA GLY A 32 -0.52 -2.18 13.50
C GLY A 32 0.62 -1.25 13.96
N GLU A 33 1.20 -1.55 15.12
CA GLU A 33 2.34 -0.78 15.66
C GLU A 33 3.71 -1.43 15.38
N GLN A 34 3.71 -2.63 14.79
CA GLN A 34 4.95 -3.38 14.55
C GLN A 34 5.54 -3.05 13.19
N VAL A 35 6.87 -2.84 13.15
CA VAL A 35 7.63 -2.77 11.91
C VAL A 35 8.30 -4.10 11.66
N ILE A 36 8.01 -4.69 10.51
CA ILE A 36 8.46 -6.01 10.10
C ILE A 36 9.41 -5.85 8.92
N THR A 37 10.55 -6.55 8.95
CA THR A 37 11.47 -6.64 7.81
C THR A 37 11.37 -8.02 7.20
N ALA A 38 11.17 -8.11 5.89
CA ALA A 38 11.01 -9.35 5.16
C ALA A 38 11.97 -9.41 3.97
N GLY A 39 12.59 -10.56 3.77
CA GLY A 39 13.46 -10.87 2.64
C GLY A 39 12.81 -11.89 1.69
N PRO A 40 13.57 -12.36 0.66
CA PRO A 40 13.05 -13.30 -0.33
C PRO A 40 12.44 -14.56 0.31
N ARG A 41 11.25 -14.94 -0.17
CA ARG A 41 10.44 -16.07 0.29
C ARG A 41 9.75 -15.87 1.65
N ASP A 42 9.93 -14.71 2.29
CA ASP A 42 9.13 -14.36 3.46
C ASP A 42 7.73 -13.90 3.05
N VAL A 43 6.79 -14.05 3.96
CA VAL A 43 5.41 -13.59 3.82
C VAL A 43 5.11 -12.60 4.93
N ILE A 44 4.55 -11.44 4.55
CA ILE A 44 4.02 -10.47 5.51
C ILE A 44 2.50 -10.64 5.55
N TRP A 45 1.99 -10.98 6.70
CA TRP A 45 0.55 -11.10 6.96
C TRP A 45 -0.02 -9.74 7.38
N LYS A 46 -1.04 -9.29 6.65
CA LYS A 46 -1.76 -8.04 6.93
C LYS A 46 -3.25 -8.34 7.08
N PRO A 47 -3.71 -8.68 8.29
CA PRO A 47 -5.10 -9.08 8.50
C PRO A 47 -6.06 -7.91 8.30
N ARG A 48 -7.28 -8.23 7.89
CA ARG A 48 -8.36 -7.24 7.77
C ARG A 48 -8.56 -6.50 9.08
N GLY A 49 -8.90 -5.22 8.98
CA GLY A 49 -9.13 -4.38 10.15
C GLY A 49 -7.88 -3.88 10.84
N VAL A 50 -6.68 -4.30 10.41
CA VAL A 50 -5.41 -3.84 10.98
C VAL A 50 -4.75 -2.83 10.04
N PRO A 51 -4.49 -1.58 10.51
CA PRO A 51 -3.81 -0.58 9.71
C PRO A 51 -2.41 -1.04 9.31
N HIS A 52 -2.04 -0.81 8.05
CA HIS A 52 -0.71 -1.18 7.57
C HIS A 52 -0.21 -0.25 6.46
N ALA A 53 1.10 -0.25 6.29
CA ALA A 53 1.84 0.41 5.21
C ALA A 53 3.06 -0.43 4.87
N PHE A 54 3.63 -0.24 3.69
CA PHE A 54 4.84 -0.97 3.29
C PHE A 54 5.74 -0.07 2.46
N TRP A 55 7.02 -0.42 2.43
CA TRP A 55 8.03 0.34 1.69
C TRP A 55 9.24 -0.52 1.37
N ASN A 56 10.04 -0.03 0.45
CA ASN A 56 11.35 -0.61 0.18
C ASN A 56 12.42 0.21 0.93
N PRO A 57 13.08 -0.34 1.95
CA PRO A 57 14.09 0.39 2.69
C PRO A 57 15.38 0.63 1.89
N GLY A 58 15.54 -0.03 0.75
CA GLY A 58 16.79 -0.01 -0.04
C GLY A 58 17.79 -1.07 0.45
N PRO A 59 19.00 -1.11 -0.13
CA PRO A 59 19.48 -0.31 -1.26
C PRO A 59 19.06 -0.83 -2.64
N GLU A 60 18.47 -2.03 -2.72
CA GLU A 60 18.13 -2.71 -3.97
C GLU A 60 16.64 -2.60 -4.29
N ARG A 61 16.30 -2.92 -5.52
CA ARG A 61 14.91 -3.07 -5.94
C ARG A 61 14.28 -4.26 -5.22
N ALA A 62 12.98 -4.18 -5.00
CA ALA A 62 12.21 -5.27 -4.42
C ALA A 62 10.98 -5.58 -5.27
N LEU A 63 10.60 -6.84 -5.28
CA LEU A 63 9.36 -7.32 -5.91
C LEU A 63 8.57 -8.12 -4.89
N ILE A 64 7.31 -7.77 -4.74
CA ILE A 64 6.36 -8.53 -3.93
C ILE A 64 5.21 -9.02 -4.82
N LEU A 65 4.69 -10.18 -4.46
CA LEU A 65 3.41 -10.67 -4.93
C LEU A 65 2.38 -10.42 -3.83
N GLU A 66 1.39 -9.61 -4.16
CA GLU A 66 0.33 -9.28 -3.21
C GLU A 66 -0.88 -10.16 -3.44
N LEU A 67 -1.31 -10.86 -2.39
CA LEU A 67 -2.53 -11.67 -2.42
C LEU A 67 -3.58 -11.00 -1.54
N ILE A 68 -4.76 -10.79 -2.09
CA ILE A 68 -5.88 -10.14 -1.41
C ILE A 68 -7.04 -11.12 -1.36
N ILE A 69 -7.53 -11.43 -0.17
CA ILE A 69 -8.52 -12.47 0.08
C ILE A 69 -9.67 -11.91 0.93
N PRO A 70 -10.94 -12.09 0.51
CA PRO A 70 -11.42 -12.75 -0.71
C PRO A 70 -11.17 -11.92 -1.97
N GLY A 71 -11.39 -12.52 -3.13
CA GLY A 71 -11.27 -11.83 -4.42
C GLY A 71 -12.30 -10.72 -4.59
N GLY A 72 -12.03 -9.81 -5.53
CA GLY A 72 -12.94 -8.71 -5.87
C GLY A 72 -12.31 -7.32 -5.72
N PHE A 73 -11.25 -7.19 -4.93
CA PHE A 73 -10.63 -5.89 -4.68
C PHE A 73 -9.93 -5.32 -5.94
N GLU A 74 -9.62 -6.13 -6.93
CA GLU A 74 -9.10 -5.67 -8.21
C GLU A 74 -10.01 -4.64 -8.90
N ARG A 75 -11.29 -4.66 -8.60
CA ARG A 75 -12.26 -3.68 -9.11
C ARG A 75 -11.96 -2.26 -8.62
N TYR A 76 -11.48 -2.13 -7.39
CA TYR A 76 -11.03 -0.85 -6.85
C TYR A 76 -9.94 -0.23 -7.73
N PHE A 77 -8.92 -1.01 -8.08
CA PHE A 77 -7.82 -0.53 -8.93
C PHE A 77 -8.29 -0.15 -10.33
N ARG A 78 -9.24 -0.89 -10.90
CA ARG A 78 -9.84 -0.56 -12.20
C ARG A 78 -10.59 0.77 -12.15
N GLU A 79 -11.41 0.97 -11.13
CA GLU A 79 -12.16 2.22 -10.97
C GLU A 79 -11.23 3.39 -10.64
N LEU A 80 -10.19 3.17 -9.84
CA LEU A 80 -9.17 4.18 -9.55
C LEU A 80 -8.45 4.64 -10.83
N THR A 81 -8.08 3.69 -11.67
CA THR A 81 -7.45 3.99 -12.97
C THR A 81 -8.39 4.79 -13.86
N ALA A 82 -9.66 4.43 -13.92
CA ALA A 82 -10.66 5.16 -14.70
C ALA A 82 -10.82 6.61 -14.19
N LEU A 83 -10.86 6.81 -12.88
CA LEU A 83 -10.91 8.15 -12.30
C LEU A 83 -9.69 9.00 -12.66
N ALA A 84 -8.50 8.42 -12.61
CA ALA A 84 -7.27 9.10 -12.97
C ALA A 84 -7.25 9.50 -14.46
N GLN A 85 -7.75 8.63 -15.33
CA GLN A 85 -7.85 8.90 -16.77
C GLN A 85 -8.86 10.02 -17.08
N GLU A 86 -10.00 10.04 -16.40
CA GLU A 86 -11.03 11.08 -16.60
C GLU A 86 -10.54 12.47 -16.18
N SER A 87 -9.76 12.57 -15.12
CA SER A 87 -9.34 13.85 -14.55
C SER A 87 -8.09 14.44 -15.22
N ASN A 88 -7.43 13.74 -16.12
CA ASN A 88 -6.18 14.17 -16.76
C ASN A 88 -5.10 14.57 -15.73
N GLY A 89 -5.11 13.94 -14.56
CA GLY A 89 -4.22 14.25 -13.45
C GLY A 89 -4.68 13.53 -12.18
N PRO A 90 -4.30 14.02 -10.99
CA PRO A 90 -4.76 13.42 -9.75
C PRO A 90 -6.29 13.42 -9.69
N PRO A 91 -6.92 12.31 -9.28
CA PRO A 91 -8.36 12.26 -9.13
C PRO A 91 -8.88 13.26 -8.10
N ASP A 92 -10.12 13.69 -8.28
CA ASP A 92 -10.82 14.52 -7.30
C ASP A 92 -10.87 13.79 -5.93
N ARG A 93 -10.52 14.50 -4.86
CA ARG A 93 -10.44 13.92 -3.51
C ARG A 93 -11.77 13.38 -3.02
N SER A 94 -12.87 14.05 -3.33
CA SER A 94 -14.21 13.62 -2.96
C SER A 94 -14.58 12.31 -3.65
N ARG A 95 -14.31 12.19 -4.94
CA ARG A 95 -14.55 10.96 -5.71
C ARG A 95 -13.64 9.82 -5.25
N MET A 96 -12.40 10.13 -4.92
CA MET A 96 -11.45 9.16 -4.31
C MET A 96 -11.99 8.62 -2.99
N PHE A 97 -12.45 9.51 -2.11
CA PHE A 97 -13.00 9.12 -0.82
C PHE A 97 -14.22 8.23 -0.99
N ASP A 98 -15.16 8.59 -1.87
CA ASP A 98 -16.36 7.80 -2.14
C ASP A 98 -16.00 6.40 -2.68
N LEU A 99 -15.02 6.33 -3.57
CA LEU A 99 -14.51 5.06 -4.09
C LEU A 99 -13.95 4.18 -2.97
N GLN A 100 -13.11 4.75 -2.12
CA GLN A 100 -12.52 4.06 -0.97
C GLN A 100 -13.60 3.53 -0.03
N GLN A 101 -14.61 4.34 0.27
CA GLN A 101 -15.71 3.93 1.14
C GLN A 101 -16.49 2.74 0.58
N ARG A 102 -16.76 2.73 -0.73
CA ARG A 102 -17.47 1.62 -1.38
C ARG A 102 -16.73 0.29 -1.26
N TYR A 103 -15.40 0.33 -1.21
CA TYR A 103 -14.56 -0.88 -1.10
C TYR A 103 -14.09 -1.16 0.34
N GLY A 104 -14.61 -0.43 1.32
CA GLY A 104 -14.22 -0.64 2.72
C GLY A 104 -12.75 -0.32 2.99
N LEU A 105 -12.17 0.59 2.22
CA LEU A 105 -10.78 1.02 2.34
C LEU A 105 -10.72 2.37 3.07
N ASP A 106 -10.01 2.38 4.20
CA ASP A 106 -9.72 3.60 4.95
C ASP A 106 -8.25 3.98 4.74
N MET A 107 -8.02 5.13 4.11
CA MET A 107 -6.67 5.63 3.84
C MET A 107 -6.36 6.80 4.77
N ASP A 108 -5.16 6.80 5.34
CA ASP A 108 -4.63 7.90 6.14
C ASP A 108 -3.50 8.63 5.41
N PRO A 109 -3.81 9.61 4.55
CA PRO A 109 -2.78 10.38 3.85
C PRO A 109 -1.87 11.18 4.79
N SER A 110 -2.32 11.52 5.98
CA SER A 110 -1.52 12.26 6.96
C SER A 110 -0.35 11.43 7.50
N SER A 111 -0.39 10.10 7.34
CA SER A 111 0.71 9.21 7.71
C SER A 111 1.94 9.34 6.81
N ILE A 112 1.76 9.83 5.57
CA ILE A 112 2.83 9.89 4.56
C ILE A 112 4.06 10.66 5.05
N PRO A 113 3.95 11.93 5.51
CA PRO A 113 5.14 12.66 5.95
C PRO A 113 5.86 11.99 7.12
N THR A 114 5.11 11.41 8.04
CA THR A 114 5.65 10.72 9.21
C THR A 114 6.45 9.48 8.82
N LEU A 115 5.88 8.64 7.94
CA LEU A 115 6.56 7.45 7.44
C LEU A 115 7.81 7.81 6.65
N MET A 116 7.72 8.83 5.80
CA MET A 116 8.84 9.28 4.98
C MET A 116 10.01 9.76 5.84
N ARG A 117 9.75 10.56 6.86
CA ARG A 117 10.80 11.05 7.79
C ARG A 117 11.39 9.91 8.61
N ARG A 118 10.52 9.08 9.20
CA ARG A 118 10.93 8.00 10.11
C ARG A 118 11.82 6.96 9.42
N HIS A 119 11.53 6.67 8.18
CA HIS A 119 12.18 5.58 7.43
C HIS A 119 13.05 6.08 6.27
N ASN A 120 13.25 7.39 6.16
CA ASN A 120 14.03 8.03 5.09
C ASN A 120 13.55 7.63 3.69
N LEU A 121 12.25 7.80 3.44
CA LEU A 121 11.58 7.37 2.22
C LEU A 121 11.20 8.55 1.33
N ARG A 122 10.90 8.23 0.07
CA ARG A 122 10.34 9.15 -0.92
C ARG A 122 9.02 8.60 -1.45
N GLN A 123 8.18 9.48 -1.95
CA GLN A 123 6.99 9.04 -2.70
C GLN A 123 7.38 8.49 -4.07
N PRO A 124 6.59 7.54 -4.61
CA PRO A 124 6.76 7.14 -6.01
C PRO A 124 6.58 8.35 -6.91
N ARG A 125 7.39 8.45 -7.94
CA ARG A 125 7.16 9.42 -9.02
C ARG A 125 5.92 8.98 -9.78
N MET A 126 4.97 9.85 -9.82
CA MET A 126 3.78 9.65 -10.64
C MET A 126 4.02 10.08 -12.07
#